data_9b60821b9fbfa0c62409b926f9a4a653
#
_entry.id   9b60821b9fbfa0c62409b926f9a4a653
#
_cell.length_a   1.000
_cell.length_b   1.000
_cell.length_c   1.000
_cell.angle_alpha   90.00
_cell.angle_beta   90.00
_cell.angle_gamma   90.00
#
_symmetry.space_group_name_H-M   'P 1'
#
loop_
_entity.id
_entity.type
_entity.pdbx_description
1 polymer ?
#
loop_
_entity_poly.entity_id
_entity_poly.type
_entity_poly.pdbx_seq_one_letter_code
_entity_poly.pdbx_strand_id
1 'polypeptide(L)'
;MNMNFIRKLPIPLELKTEMPVSPALAAVKAQRDAEIRRIFTGESDKFLLIIGPCSADREEPVMEYLRRLRSAADAVLEKIFIIPRLYTCKPRSAGDGYMGFIHQPDPNEAPDIFKGVAAVREFHLRALKETGFSCADELLYPENHRYFSDLLSYVAVGARSVEDQHHRLTA
;
A
#
# COMPACT_ATOMS: atom_id res chain seq x y z
N MET A 1 11.96 3.18 -33.42
CA MET A 1 11.26 2.75 -32.19
C MET A 1 11.69 3.70 -31.08
N ASN A 2 10.76 4.47 -30.50
CA ASN A 2 11.09 5.49 -29.47
C ASN A 2 11.02 4.90 -28.04
N MET A 3 11.47 3.66 -27.88
CA MET A 3 11.42 2.95 -26.59
C MET A 3 12.72 2.19 -26.39
N ASN A 4 13.36 2.41 -25.25
CA ASN A 4 14.55 1.69 -24.83
C ASN A 4 14.20 0.74 -23.69
N PHE A 5 14.55 -0.53 -23.85
CA PHE A 5 14.47 -1.49 -22.74
C PHE A 5 15.71 -1.34 -21.87
N ILE A 6 15.53 -0.90 -20.62
CA ILE A 6 16.64 -0.67 -19.68
C ILE A 6 16.93 -1.95 -18.91
N ARG A 7 15.90 -2.60 -18.35
CA ARG A 7 16.06 -3.76 -17.48
C ARG A 7 14.70 -4.45 -17.27
N LYS A 8 14.71 -5.76 -17.03
CA LYS A 8 13.51 -6.53 -16.69
C LYS A 8 13.18 -6.37 -15.19
N LEU A 9 11.95 -6.04 -14.83
CA LEU A 9 11.45 -6.12 -13.45
C LEU A 9 11.31 -7.59 -13.01
N PRO A 10 11.53 -7.93 -11.73
CA PRO A 10 11.13 -9.23 -11.21
C PRO A 10 9.62 -9.41 -11.44
N ILE A 11 9.17 -10.63 -11.67
CA ILE A 11 7.73 -10.88 -11.72
C ILE A 11 7.16 -10.93 -10.28
N PRO A 12 5.85 -10.65 -10.09
CA PRO A 12 5.25 -10.64 -8.75
C PRO A 12 5.49 -11.90 -7.93
N LEU A 13 5.51 -13.07 -8.58
CA LEU A 13 5.77 -14.35 -7.91
C LEU A 13 7.19 -14.44 -7.36
N GLU A 14 8.19 -13.99 -8.11
CA GLU A 14 9.60 -13.96 -7.65
C GLU A 14 9.72 -13.10 -6.38
N LEU A 15 9.17 -11.89 -6.40
CA LEU A 15 9.23 -10.98 -5.26
C LEU A 15 8.46 -11.51 -4.03
N LYS A 16 7.29 -12.13 -4.25
CA LYS A 16 6.51 -12.75 -3.17
C LYS A 16 7.20 -13.98 -2.58
N THR A 17 7.97 -14.70 -3.38
CA THR A 17 8.78 -15.85 -2.91
C THR A 17 9.99 -15.39 -2.11
N GLU A 18 10.64 -14.33 -2.55
CA GLU A 18 11.79 -13.73 -1.87
C GLU A 18 11.40 -13.06 -0.54
N MET A 19 10.25 -12.38 -0.52
CA MET A 19 9.70 -11.69 0.66
C MET A 19 8.29 -12.21 0.98
N PRO A 20 8.15 -13.43 1.51
CA PRO A 20 6.84 -14.04 1.75
C PRO A 20 6.12 -13.41 2.95
N VAL A 21 4.80 -13.40 2.89
CA VAL A 21 3.96 -13.15 4.07
C VAL A 21 3.95 -14.43 4.91
N SER A 22 4.41 -14.34 6.16
CA SER A 22 4.36 -15.51 7.05
C SER A 22 2.90 -15.94 7.32
N PRO A 23 2.66 -17.21 7.66
CA PRO A 23 1.30 -17.70 7.98
C PRO A 23 0.63 -16.87 9.10
N ALA A 24 1.38 -16.43 10.10
CA ALA A 24 0.87 -15.60 11.19
C ALA A 24 0.40 -14.23 10.68
N LEU A 25 1.19 -13.56 9.83
CA LEU A 25 0.81 -12.27 9.24
C LEU A 25 -0.34 -12.40 8.25
N ALA A 26 -0.38 -13.50 7.49
CA ALA A 26 -1.50 -13.79 6.60
C ALA A 26 -2.81 -13.97 7.37
N ALA A 27 -2.78 -14.61 8.54
CA ALA A 27 -3.94 -14.76 9.41
C ALA A 27 -4.41 -13.39 9.95
N VAL A 28 -3.49 -12.53 10.38
CA VAL A 28 -3.83 -11.15 10.82
C VAL A 28 -4.50 -10.38 9.68
N LYS A 29 -3.93 -10.43 8.47
CA LYS A 29 -4.53 -9.78 7.31
C LYS A 29 -5.93 -10.34 7.00
N ALA A 30 -6.08 -11.64 6.96
CA ALA A 30 -7.36 -12.29 6.67
C ALA A 30 -8.46 -11.89 7.68
N GLN A 31 -8.11 -11.80 8.96
CA GLN A 31 -9.03 -11.32 10.00
C GLN A 31 -9.45 -9.86 9.76
N ARG A 32 -8.51 -9.01 9.38
CA ARG A 32 -8.81 -7.60 9.06
C ARG A 32 -9.70 -7.47 7.82
N ASP A 33 -9.39 -8.23 6.76
CA ASP A 33 -10.20 -8.23 5.53
C ASP A 33 -11.63 -8.75 5.79
N ALA A 34 -11.78 -9.75 6.67
CA ALA A 34 -13.11 -10.24 7.09
C ALA A 34 -13.90 -9.14 7.82
N GLU A 35 -13.28 -8.38 8.73
CA GLU A 35 -13.96 -7.27 9.41
C GLU A 35 -14.34 -6.14 8.45
N ILE A 36 -13.46 -5.78 7.51
CA ILE A 36 -13.77 -4.81 6.45
C ILE A 36 -14.99 -5.27 5.65
N ARG A 37 -15.05 -6.54 5.27
CA ARG A 37 -16.21 -7.11 4.56
C ARG A 37 -17.48 -6.98 5.40
N ARG A 38 -17.44 -7.33 6.67
CA ARG A 38 -18.59 -7.21 7.58
C ARG A 38 -19.13 -5.79 7.69
N ILE A 39 -18.21 -4.79 7.69
CA ILE A 39 -18.60 -3.38 7.68
C ILE A 39 -19.34 -3.03 6.38
N PHE A 40 -18.81 -3.43 5.24
CA PHE A 40 -19.45 -3.15 3.94
C PHE A 40 -20.77 -3.90 3.71
N THR A 41 -20.96 -5.08 4.33
CA THR A 41 -22.21 -5.85 4.25
C THR A 41 -23.23 -5.44 5.31
N GLY A 42 -22.88 -4.51 6.22
CA GLY A 42 -23.77 -4.08 7.32
C GLY A 42 -23.89 -5.09 8.48
N GLU A 43 -22.97 -6.07 8.52
CA GLU A 43 -22.88 -7.04 9.64
C GLU A 43 -22.09 -6.49 10.83
N SER A 44 -21.42 -5.37 10.67
CA SER A 44 -20.67 -4.66 11.69
C SER A 44 -21.00 -3.17 11.65
N ASP A 45 -21.37 -2.60 12.79
CA ASP A 45 -21.75 -1.18 12.95
C ASP A 45 -20.53 -0.25 13.11
N LYS A 46 -19.32 -0.77 12.92
CA LYS A 46 -18.10 0.03 13.03
C LYS A 46 -17.98 1.03 11.89
N PHE A 47 -17.49 2.21 12.21
CA PHE A 47 -17.10 3.20 11.20
C PHE A 47 -15.75 2.83 10.60
N LEU A 48 -15.68 2.71 9.27
CA LEU A 48 -14.42 2.47 8.56
C LEU A 48 -13.69 3.80 8.34
N LEU A 49 -12.51 3.94 8.94
CA LEU A 49 -11.68 5.13 8.81
C LEU A 49 -10.39 4.82 8.05
N ILE A 50 -10.24 5.43 6.86
CA ILE A 50 -9.01 5.35 6.07
C ILE A 50 -8.24 6.64 6.29
N ILE A 51 -7.10 6.58 6.99
CA ILE A 51 -6.38 7.76 7.44
C ILE A 51 -4.86 7.58 7.33
N GLY A 52 -4.15 8.65 7.00
CA GLY A 52 -2.69 8.64 6.94
C GLY A 52 -2.11 9.81 6.17
N PRO A 53 -0.79 9.82 5.95
CA PRO A 53 -0.13 10.86 5.15
C PRO A 53 -0.66 10.90 3.73
N CYS A 54 -0.46 12.03 3.05
CA CYS A 54 -0.85 12.18 1.64
C CYS A 54 -0.08 11.21 0.73
N SER A 55 1.23 11.06 0.99
CA SER A 55 2.09 10.05 0.37
C SER A 55 3.32 9.81 1.23
N ALA A 56 3.86 8.60 1.19
CA ALA A 56 5.14 8.28 1.81
C ALA A 56 6.29 8.83 0.98
N ASP A 57 7.25 9.48 1.63
CA ASP A 57 8.54 9.90 1.06
C ASP A 57 9.71 9.19 1.76
N ARG A 58 9.54 8.83 3.02
CA ARG A 58 10.48 8.09 3.84
C ARG A 58 9.75 7.11 4.75
N GLU A 59 10.37 5.96 4.99
CA GLU A 59 9.76 4.88 5.74
C GLU A 59 9.61 5.22 7.23
N GLU A 60 10.68 5.66 7.91
CA GLU A 60 10.67 5.85 9.36
C GLU A 60 9.64 6.85 9.89
N PRO A 61 9.44 8.04 9.29
CA PRO A 61 8.39 8.94 9.74
C PRO A 61 6.99 8.33 9.64
N VAL A 62 6.75 7.53 8.61
CA VAL A 62 5.45 6.85 8.44
C VAL A 62 5.30 5.71 9.43
N MET A 63 6.36 4.92 9.68
CA MET A 63 6.34 3.88 10.71
C MET A 63 6.11 4.45 12.11
N GLU A 64 6.72 5.59 12.43
CA GLU A 64 6.46 6.30 13.70
C GLU A 64 4.98 6.72 13.80
N TYR A 65 4.42 7.27 12.72
CA TYR A 65 2.99 7.58 12.63
C TYR A 65 2.13 6.32 12.88
N LEU A 66 2.44 5.20 12.23
CA LEU A 66 1.70 3.95 12.38
C LEU A 66 1.73 3.41 13.82
N ARG A 67 2.88 3.47 14.48
CA ARG A 67 3.01 3.04 15.90
C ARG A 67 2.13 3.88 16.82
N ARG A 68 2.12 5.20 16.65
CA ARG A 68 1.24 6.11 17.41
C ARG A 68 -0.23 5.85 17.09
N LEU A 69 -0.54 5.67 15.80
CA LEU A 69 -1.89 5.35 15.36
C LEU A 69 -2.38 4.02 15.95
N ARG A 70 -1.50 3.02 16.10
CA ARG A 70 -1.84 1.74 16.73
C ARG A 70 -2.34 1.94 18.16
N SER A 71 -1.63 2.73 18.95
CA SER A 71 -2.04 3.03 20.33
C SER A 71 -3.40 3.75 20.39
N ALA A 72 -3.66 4.67 19.46
CA ALA A 72 -4.95 5.35 19.38
C ALA A 72 -6.07 4.41 18.90
N ALA A 73 -5.77 3.50 17.96
CA ALA A 73 -6.72 2.56 17.39
C ALA A 73 -7.28 1.59 18.44
N ASP A 74 -6.45 1.17 19.41
CA ASP A 74 -6.89 0.28 20.48
C ASP A 74 -7.96 0.92 21.39
N ALA A 75 -7.87 2.23 21.60
CA ALA A 75 -8.84 2.97 22.41
C ALA A 75 -10.22 3.12 21.74
N VAL A 76 -10.30 2.99 20.42
CA VAL A 76 -11.54 3.20 19.64
C VAL A 76 -12.03 1.95 18.91
N LEU A 77 -11.41 0.80 19.16
CA LEU A 77 -11.60 -0.46 18.43
C LEU A 77 -13.05 -0.92 18.35
N GLU A 78 -13.85 -0.63 19.38
CA GLU A 78 -15.26 -1.00 19.44
C GLU A 78 -16.15 -0.22 18.44
N LYS A 79 -15.73 0.97 18.03
CA LYS A 79 -16.51 1.88 17.19
C LYS A 79 -15.88 2.18 15.83
N ILE A 80 -14.56 2.13 15.75
CA ILE A 80 -13.83 2.57 14.56
C ILE A 80 -12.85 1.48 14.13
N PHE A 81 -12.95 1.08 12.86
CA PHE A 81 -11.98 0.22 12.22
C PHE A 81 -11.05 1.08 11.36
N ILE A 82 -9.75 1.07 11.68
CA ILE A 82 -8.76 1.94 11.04
C ILE A 82 -7.98 1.15 9.98
N ILE A 83 -7.91 1.73 8.77
CA ILE A 83 -7.01 1.33 7.69
C ILE A 83 -6.03 2.48 7.47
N PRO A 84 -4.76 2.34 7.85
CA PRO A 84 -3.76 3.36 7.58
C PRO A 84 -3.44 3.49 6.10
N ARG A 85 -3.17 4.71 5.65
CA ARG A 85 -2.67 4.97 4.29
C ARG A 85 -1.15 4.98 4.31
N LEU A 86 -0.53 4.25 3.40
CA LEU A 86 0.88 4.42 3.08
C LEU A 86 1.08 5.28 1.82
N TYR A 87 0.28 5.09 0.80
CA TYR A 87 0.31 5.82 -0.47
C TYR A 87 1.74 6.01 -0.99
N THR A 88 2.27 4.93 -1.51
CA THR A 88 3.67 4.84 -1.96
C THR A 88 3.92 5.45 -3.34
N CYS A 89 2.85 5.78 -4.05
CA CYS A 89 2.90 6.50 -5.32
C CYS A 89 2.53 7.98 -5.13
N LYS A 90 3.06 8.84 -6.01
CA LYS A 90 2.71 10.26 -6.05
C LYS A 90 2.33 10.65 -7.48
N PRO A 91 1.05 10.97 -7.74
CA PRO A 91 0.65 11.40 -9.07
C PRO A 91 1.24 12.78 -9.39
N ARG A 92 1.94 12.90 -10.52
CA ARG A 92 2.56 14.13 -11.01
C ARG A 92 2.09 14.43 -12.43
N SER A 93 1.19 15.39 -12.59
CA SER A 93 0.65 15.76 -13.91
C SER A 93 1.70 16.38 -14.83
N ALA A 94 2.66 17.12 -14.27
CA ALA A 94 3.76 17.73 -15.02
C ALA A 94 4.95 16.79 -15.26
N GLY A 95 4.98 15.62 -14.59
CA GLY A 95 6.06 14.65 -14.71
C GLY A 95 7.38 15.05 -14.03
N ASP A 96 7.37 16.12 -13.24
CA ASP A 96 8.52 16.63 -12.51
C ASP A 96 8.39 16.45 -10.99
N GLY A 97 9.51 16.52 -10.29
CA GLY A 97 9.61 16.37 -8.84
C GLY A 97 9.50 14.92 -8.35
N TYR A 98 9.44 14.75 -7.04
CA TYR A 98 9.38 13.44 -6.39
C TYR A 98 8.11 12.66 -6.80
N MET A 99 8.29 11.47 -7.36
CA MET A 99 7.23 10.63 -7.94
C MET A 99 6.68 9.56 -6.99
N GLY A 100 7.07 9.60 -5.73
CA GLY A 100 6.64 8.64 -4.72
C GLY A 100 7.67 7.56 -4.42
N PHE A 101 7.47 6.89 -3.30
CA PHE A 101 8.38 5.90 -2.74
C PHE A 101 8.67 4.72 -3.70
N ILE A 102 7.68 4.32 -4.50
CA ILE A 102 7.87 3.25 -5.50
C ILE A 102 8.86 3.61 -6.61
N HIS A 103 9.02 4.87 -6.93
CA HIS A 103 9.99 5.33 -7.93
C HIS A 103 11.33 5.71 -7.34
N GLN A 104 11.31 6.20 -6.11
CA GLN A 104 12.48 6.77 -5.45
C GLN A 104 12.40 6.49 -3.94
N PRO A 105 12.73 5.25 -3.51
CA PRO A 105 12.64 4.85 -2.09
C PRO A 105 13.63 5.61 -1.20
N ASP A 106 14.75 6.07 -1.75
CA ASP A 106 15.63 7.05 -1.10
C ASP A 106 15.56 8.38 -1.86
N PRO A 107 15.03 9.46 -1.22
CA PRO A 107 14.93 10.78 -1.86
C PRO A 107 16.28 11.40 -2.29
N ASN A 108 17.41 10.90 -1.75
CA ASN A 108 18.75 11.38 -2.08
C ASN A 108 19.40 10.62 -3.24
N GLU A 109 18.81 9.51 -3.68
CA GLU A 109 19.30 8.72 -4.82
C GLU A 109 18.51 9.03 -6.09
N ALA A 110 19.04 8.63 -7.24
CA ALA A 110 18.30 8.67 -8.49
C ALA A 110 17.10 7.70 -8.45
N PRO A 111 16.00 8.02 -9.16
CA PRO A 111 14.86 7.12 -9.24
C PRO A 111 15.25 5.72 -9.75
N ASP A 112 14.77 4.68 -9.06
CA ASP A 112 14.97 3.27 -9.41
C ASP A 112 13.74 2.46 -9.04
N ILE A 113 12.88 2.19 -10.01
CA ILE A 113 11.63 1.44 -9.82
C ILE A 113 11.88 -0.02 -9.38
N PHE A 114 13.05 -0.59 -9.67
CA PHE A 114 13.41 -1.94 -9.23
C PHE A 114 13.59 -2.00 -7.71
N LYS A 115 14.37 -1.06 -7.19
CA LYS A 115 14.51 -0.86 -5.75
C LYS A 115 13.16 -0.50 -5.15
N GLY A 116 12.40 0.36 -5.82
CA GLY A 116 11.13 0.87 -5.33
C GLY A 116 10.07 -0.21 -5.13
N VAL A 117 9.89 -1.11 -6.09
CA VAL A 117 8.89 -2.21 -5.96
C VAL A 117 9.23 -3.13 -4.79
N ALA A 118 10.51 -3.48 -4.61
CA ALA A 118 10.96 -4.26 -3.46
C ALA A 118 10.76 -3.50 -2.13
N ALA A 119 11.16 -2.23 -2.09
CA ALA A 119 11.03 -1.38 -0.90
C ALA A 119 9.57 -1.17 -0.48
N VAL A 120 8.63 -0.99 -1.43
CA VAL A 120 7.19 -0.89 -1.14
C VAL A 120 6.68 -2.18 -0.50
N ARG A 121 7.07 -3.35 -1.03
CA ARG A 121 6.67 -4.62 -0.44
C ARG A 121 7.21 -4.79 0.99
N GLU A 122 8.49 -4.50 1.18
CA GLU A 122 9.14 -4.53 2.50
C GLU A 122 8.45 -3.59 3.48
N PHE A 123 8.11 -2.38 3.05
CA PHE A 123 7.43 -1.37 3.85
C PHE A 123 6.04 -1.84 4.32
N HIS A 124 5.22 -2.42 3.43
CA HIS A 124 3.93 -3.00 3.80
C HIS A 124 4.07 -4.21 4.73
N LEU A 125 5.07 -5.08 4.51
CA LEU A 125 5.39 -6.19 5.40
C LEU A 125 5.77 -5.71 6.79
N ARG A 126 6.62 -4.69 6.87
CA ARG A 126 7.05 -4.06 8.13
C ARG A 126 5.87 -3.44 8.86
N ALA A 127 5.02 -2.68 8.17
CA ALA A 127 3.82 -2.09 8.74
C ALA A 127 2.91 -3.16 9.37
N LEU A 128 2.64 -4.24 8.64
CA LEU A 128 1.84 -5.36 9.15
C LEU A 128 2.50 -6.06 10.33
N LYS A 129 3.81 -6.31 10.26
CA LYS A 129 4.58 -7.00 11.31
C LYS A 129 4.66 -6.19 12.61
N GLU A 130 4.96 -4.90 12.54
CA GLU A 130 5.19 -4.06 13.72
C GLU A 130 3.88 -3.57 14.35
N THR A 131 2.82 -3.38 13.56
CA THR A 131 1.60 -2.73 14.03
C THR A 131 0.34 -3.57 13.91
N GLY A 132 0.39 -4.68 13.18
CA GLY A 132 -0.79 -5.47 12.85
C GLY A 132 -1.72 -4.79 11.83
N PHE A 133 -1.33 -3.65 11.26
CA PHE A 133 -2.11 -2.99 10.22
C PHE A 133 -1.77 -3.52 8.84
N SER A 134 -2.75 -4.07 8.14
CA SER A 134 -2.76 -4.13 6.69
C SER A 134 -3.27 -2.76 6.17
N CYS A 135 -2.51 -2.15 5.28
CA CYS A 135 -2.69 -0.74 4.94
C CYS A 135 -3.40 -0.53 3.60
N ALA A 136 -3.74 0.73 3.33
CA ALA A 136 -4.21 1.19 2.03
C ALA A 136 -3.04 1.72 1.20
N ASP A 137 -3.10 1.52 -0.11
CA ASP A 137 -2.21 2.19 -1.05
C ASP A 137 -2.99 2.74 -2.26
N GLU A 138 -2.39 3.67 -3.00
CA GLU A 138 -3.00 4.25 -4.19
C GLU A 138 -2.55 3.50 -5.45
N LEU A 139 -3.51 3.04 -6.23
CA LEU A 139 -3.27 2.33 -7.49
C LEU A 139 -3.08 3.35 -8.61
N LEU A 140 -1.83 3.77 -8.85
CA LEU A 140 -1.48 4.60 -10.02
C LEU A 140 -1.08 3.74 -11.22
N TYR A 141 -0.52 2.58 -10.96
CA TYR A 141 -0.09 1.60 -11.97
C TYR A 141 -0.74 0.25 -11.65
N PRO A 142 -1.80 -0.15 -12.36
CA PRO A 142 -2.55 -1.38 -12.09
C PRO A 142 -1.66 -2.63 -12.05
N GLU A 143 -0.61 -2.67 -12.87
CA GLU A 143 0.35 -3.77 -12.94
C GLU A 143 1.06 -4.00 -11.60
N ASN A 144 1.30 -2.91 -10.85
CA ASN A 144 2.03 -2.98 -9.58
C ASN A 144 1.19 -3.60 -8.46
N HIS A 145 -0.14 -3.58 -8.55
CA HIS A 145 -1.01 -4.19 -7.55
C HIS A 145 -0.65 -5.64 -7.24
N ARG A 146 -0.28 -6.42 -8.27
CA ARG A 146 0.05 -7.84 -8.12
C ARG A 146 1.26 -8.10 -7.20
N TYR A 147 2.17 -7.15 -7.03
CA TYR A 147 3.30 -7.28 -6.12
C TYR A 147 2.90 -7.17 -4.64
N PHE A 148 1.77 -6.52 -4.35
CA PHE A 148 1.35 -6.14 -2.99
C PHE A 148 -0.03 -6.67 -2.60
N SER A 149 -0.77 -7.32 -3.50
CA SER A 149 -2.16 -7.76 -3.31
C SER A 149 -2.39 -8.63 -2.07
N ASP A 150 -1.36 -9.35 -1.63
CA ASP A 150 -1.37 -10.17 -0.41
C ASP A 150 -1.12 -9.38 0.89
N LEU A 151 -0.90 -8.07 0.80
CA LEU A 151 -0.59 -7.18 1.93
C LEU A 151 -1.61 -6.04 2.09
N LEU A 152 -2.26 -5.61 0.98
CA LEU A 152 -3.17 -4.48 0.97
C LEU A 152 -4.57 -4.88 1.43
N SER A 153 -5.18 -4.09 2.31
CA SER A 153 -6.60 -4.24 2.69
C SER A 153 -7.52 -3.25 2.00
N TYR A 154 -6.97 -2.23 1.40
CA TYR A 154 -7.72 -1.24 0.63
C TYR A 154 -6.85 -0.66 -0.48
N VAL A 155 -7.46 -0.44 -1.63
CA VAL A 155 -6.81 0.19 -2.79
C VAL A 155 -7.63 1.39 -3.22
N ALA A 156 -6.99 2.56 -3.30
CA ALA A 156 -7.62 3.75 -3.83
C ALA A 156 -7.26 3.93 -5.30
N VAL A 157 -8.27 4.17 -6.13
CA VAL A 157 -8.07 4.59 -7.52
C VAL A 157 -8.18 6.11 -7.58
N GLY A 158 -7.13 6.76 -8.08
CA GLY A 158 -7.10 8.21 -8.21
C GLY A 158 -8.18 8.73 -9.18
N ALA A 159 -8.73 9.92 -8.90
CA ALA A 159 -9.82 10.51 -9.68
C ALA A 159 -9.50 10.62 -11.19
N ARG A 160 -8.22 10.77 -11.55
CA ARG A 160 -7.78 10.82 -12.96
C ARG A 160 -7.82 9.48 -13.68
N SER A 161 -7.88 8.38 -12.94
CA SER A 161 -7.80 7.01 -13.46
C SER A 161 -9.14 6.26 -13.41
N VAL A 162 -10.20 6.86 -12.86
CA VAL A 162 -11.51 6.19 -12.68
C VAL A 162 -12.17 5.79 -14.00
N GLU A 163 -11.85 6.43 -15.09
CA GLU A 163 -12.38 6.11 -16.43
C GLU A 163 -11.46 5.17 -17.22
N ASP A 164 -10.25 4.93 -16.74
CA ASP A 164 -9.32 4.01 -17.38
C ASP A 164 -9.77 2.56 -17.15
N GLN A 165 -9.91 1.82 -18.26
CA GLN A 165 -10.41 0.45 -18.26
C GLN A 165 -9.54 -0.49 -17.42
N HIS A 166 -8.23 -0.32 -17.45
CA HIS A 166 -7.29 -1.20 -16.76
C HIS A 166 -7.37 -1.00 -15.24
N HIS A 167 -7.47 0.25 -14.78
CA HIS A 167 -7.70 0.54 -13.36
C HIS A 167 -9.04 -0.04 -12.88
N ARG A 168 -10.10 0.10 -13.67
CA ARG A 168 -11.43 -0.42 -13.33
C ARG A 168 -11.49 -1.95 -13.27
N LEU A 169 -10.72 -2.63 -14.11
CA LEU A 169 -10.63 -4.11 -14.08
C LEU A 169 -9.81 -4.62 -12.89
N THR A 170 -8.90 -3.81 -12.37
CA THR A 170 -8.04 -4.19 -11.24
C THR A 170 -8.71 -3.90 -9.90
N ALA A 171 -9.52 -2.85 -9.83
CA ALA A 171 -10.30 -2.49 -8.65
C ALA A 171 -11.53 -3.39 -8.47
#